data_e0b7923e7d6638db93124241d3003c7b
#
_entry.id   e0b7923e7d6638db93124241d3003c7b
#
_cell.length_a   1.000
_cell.length_b   1.000
_cell.length_c   1.000
_cell.angle_alpha   90.00
_cell.angle_beta   90.00
_cell.angle_gamma   90.00
#
_symmetry.space_group_name_H-M   'P 1'
#
loop_
_entity.id
_entity.type
_entity.pdbx_description
1 polymer ?
#
loop_
_entity_poly.entity_id
_entity_poly.type
_entity_poly.pdbx_seq_one_letter_code
_entity_poly.pdbx_strand_id
1 'polypeptide(L)'
;MFASNLLLLLAIILPLASLLLALRPDWQQAYRYCLPVLPLPALLAGLILGPGASLELPGLLLGGLWGLDELRQVFLVLTATLWLVAGVFAVGYLKVHYLRRFCVFWALTLAGNLGLVMAQDIASFYSFFALMTFAGYGLVVHEGTGEANHAGRVYLAMAVVGEMAILSGLLMAAQQAGSGLLADLPAAVAEADRRWLIMFLLLAGFGVKAGLPLLHFWLPLAHPVAPTPASAVLSGAMIKAGLLGWLVTLPFGEVSLPDWGNALVILGAVGSLGGAVLGVRQRRPKTVLAYSSISQMGLMTLMVGAALANTEYAGPLFAVMALYVLHHGLAKGSLFLSTAMALPAGRAGQWLLWLLIALPGLSLAGLPFTSGAASKLAMKDLLKPGNFEFAMAPYLPMLMSAGAVATMLLVWRFLWVQRAAASGGSNPAFMYLGWGLATAGSLVLFWWLPWPGAVPDKAWLATMVYEAWSLFWPILAATAIAALAWRSVKQR
;
A
#
# COMPACT_ATOMS: atom_id res chain seq x y z
N MET A 1 28.64 3.41 10.21
CA MET A 1 28.86 2.61 8.99
C MET A 1 28.68 1.11 9.22
N PHE A 2 29.44 0.42 10.09
CA PHE A 2 29.28 -1.06 10.29
C PHE A 2 27.84 -1.45 10.71
N ALA A 3 27.27 -0.80 11.72
CA ALA A 3 25.92 -1.09 12.21
C ALA A 3 24.83 -0.81 11.15
N SER A 4 24.99 0.26 10.34
CA SER A 4 24.08 0.60 9.26
C SER A 4 24.08 -0.50 8.19
N ASN A 5 25.25 -0.91 7.74
CA ASN A 5 25.44 -1.95 6.74
C ASN A 5 24.87 -3.29 7.24
N LEU A 6 25.06 -3.60 8.51
CA LEU A 6 24.55 -4.83 9.13
C LEU A 6 23.01 -4.86 9.14
N LEU A 7 22.34 -3.75 9.48
CA LEU A 7 20.87 -3.69 9.50
C LEU A 7 20.28 -3.83 8.10
N LEU A 8 20.84 -3.13 7.10
CA LEU A 8 20.39 -3.23 5.71
C LEU A 8 20.60 -4.65 5.16
N LEU A 9 21.73 -5.28 5.47
CA LEU A 9 22.03 -6.65 5.06
C LEU A 9 21.08 -7.65 5.74
N LEU A 10 20.90 -7.56 7.05
CA LEU A 10 20.02 -8.44 7.82
C LEU A 10 18.55 -8.32 7.41
N ALA A 11 18.12 -7.15 6.94
CA ALA A 11 16.76 -6.95 6.43
C ALA A 11 16.39 -7.93 5.31
N ILE A 12 17.38 -8.37 4.53
CA ILE A 12 17.19 -9.32 3.42
C ILE A 12 17.66 -10.73 3.82
N ILE A 13 18.83 -10.84 4.45
CA ILE A 13 19.40 -12.15 4.77
C ILE A 13 18.55 -12.90 5.80
N LEU A 14 17.99 -12.23 6.79
CA LEU A 14 17.21 -12.91 7.83
C LEU A 14 15.95 -13.60 7.28
N PRO A 15 15.09 -12.95 6.46
CA PRO A 15 13.99 -13.64 5.78
C PRO A 15 14.48 -14.81 4.92
N LEU A 16 15.54 -14.64 4.13
CA LEU A 16 16.06 -15.70 3.25
C LEU A 16 16.68 -16.85 4.07
N ALA A 17 17.46 -16.57 5.10
CA ALA A 17 18.04 -17.58 5.97
C ALA A 17 16.96 -18.38 6.73
N SER A 18 15.82 -17.76 7.05
CA SER A 18 14.70 -18.44 7.67
C SER A 18 14.14 -19.60 6.83
N LEU A 19 14.39 -19.62 5.52
CA LEU A 19 14.02 -20.73 4.63
C LEU A 19 14.70 -22.06 5.04
N LEU A 20 15.86 -21.98 5.70
CA LEU A 20 16.54 -23.18 6.24
C LEU A 20 15.66 -23.91 7.27
N LEU A 21 14.80 -23.18 7.99
CA LEU A 21 13.84 -23.80 8.93
C LEU A 21 12.79 -24.66 8.20
N ALA A 22 12.51 -24.33 6.93
CA ALA A 22 11.58 -25.10 6.12
C ALA A 22 12.14 -26.44 5.65
N LEU A 23 13.46 -26.66 5.72
CA LEU A 23 14.11 -27.92 5.33
C LEU A 23 13.80 -29.06 6.32
N ARG A 24 13.50 -28.72 7.58
CA ARG A 24 13.19 -29.71 8.63
C ARG A 24 11.71 -29.71 8.98
N PRO A 25 11.02 -30.86 8.79
CA PRO A 25 9.60 -30.98 9.15
C PRO A 25 9.30 -30.66 10.61
N ASP A 26 10.19 -31.04 11.52
CA ASP A 26 10.02 -30.85 12.97
C ASP A 26 10.05 -29.39 13.39
N TRP A 27 10.62 -28.49 12.57
CA TRP A 27 10.78 -27.08 12.85
C TRP A 27 9.64 -26.21 12.29
N GLN A 28 8.67 -26.80 11.59
CA GLN A 28 7.57 -26.03 10.99
C GLN A 28 6.75 -25.25 12.02
N GLN A 29 6.52 -25.84 13.20
CA GLN A 29 5.81 -25.15 14.29
C GLN A 29 6.65 -23.98 14.85
N ALA A 30 7.96 -24.14 14.98
CA ALA A 30 8.87 -23.08 15.41
C ALA A 30 8.95 -21.98 14.36
N TYR A 31 8.95 -22.33 13.06
CA TYR A 31 9.07 -21.37 11.96
C TYR A 31 7.97 -20.29 12.01
N ARG A 32 6.70 -20.63 12.33
CA ARG A 32 5.64 -19.64 12.43
C ARG A 32 5.91 -18.54 13.46
N TYR A 33 6.62 -18.88 14.57
CA TYR A 33 6.99 -17.90 15.60
C TYR A 33 8.14 -16.98 15.17
N CYS A 34 8.88 -17.34 14.11
CA CYS A 34 9.89 -16.48 13.52
C CYS A 34 9.26 -15.38 12.62
N LEU A 35 8.04 -15.59 12.09
CA LEU A 35 7.42 -14.66 11.12
C LEU A 35 7.42 -13.19 11.58
N PRO A 36 7.07 -12.84 12.83
CA PRO A 36 7.12 -11.45 13.30
C PRO A 36 8.54 -10.91 13.51
N VAL A 37 9.54 -11.78 13.65
CA VAL A 37 10.95 -11.37 13.88
C VAL A 37 11.63 -10.96 12.57
N LEU A 38 11.24 -11.57 11.44
CA LEU A 38 11.90 -11.39 10.15
C LEU A 38 11.97 -9.93 9.68
N PRO A 39 10.96 -9.06 9.84
CA PRO A 39 11.03 -7.66 9.40
C PRO A 39 11.71 -6.71 10.38
N LEU A 40 12.11 -7.18 11.59
CA LEU A 40 12.68 -6.31 12.63
C LEU A 40 13.95 -5.56 12.20
N PRO A 41 14.94 -6.19 11.52
CA PRO A 41 16.12 -5.44 11.08
C PRO A 41 15.77 -4.29 10.13
N ALA A 42 14.80 -4.51 9.22
CA ALA A 42 14.33 -3.47 8.31
C ALA A 42 13.58 -2.35 9.05
N LEU A 43 12.76 -2.70 10.06
CA LEU A 43 12.09 -1.71 10.90
C LEU A 43 13.10 -0.86 11.68
N LEU A 44 14.09 -1.49 12.30
CA LEU A 44 15.16 -0.79 13.01
C LEU A 44 15.97 0.10 12.05
N ALA A 45 16.30 -0.39 10.85
CA ALA A 45 16.95 0.42 9.83
C ALA A 45 16.12 1.68 9.50
N GLY A 46 14.82 1.53 9.23
CA GLY A 46 13.94 2.65 8.92
C GLY A 46 13.72 3.66 10.05
N LEU A 47 13.83 3.22 11.33
CA LEU A 47 13.64 4.09 12.49
C LEU A 47 14.92 4.76 12.99
N ILE A 48 16.09 4.12 12.81
CA ILE A 48 17.36 4.55 13.42
C ILE A 48 18.29 5.15 12.39
N LEU A 49 18.31 4.64 11.14
CA LEU A 49 19.18 5.15 10.10
C LEU A 49 18.57 6.39 9.47
N GLY A 50 19.38 7.43 9.31
CA GLY A 50 18.96 8.63 8.56
C GLY A 50 18.97 8.40 7.05
N PRO A 51 18.36 9.34 6.28
CA PRO A 51 18.54 9.41 4.83
C PRO A 51 20.04 9.49 4.46
N GLY A 52 20.43 8.79 3.39
CA GLY A 52 21.84 8.70 2.97
C GLY A 52 22.57 7.45 3.48
N ALA A 53 21.98 6.65 4.38
CA ALA A 53 22.54 5.35 4.72
C ALA A 53 22.52 4.44 3.47
N SER A 54 23.68 3.88 3.10
CA SER A 54 23.85 3.04 1.91
C SER A 54 24.74 1.85 2.17
N LEU A 55 24.55 0.79 1.40
CA LEU A 55 25.35 -0.43 1.38
C LEU A 55 25.65 -0.79 -0.07
N GLU A 56 26.92 -0.77 -0.42
CA GLU A 56 27.41 -1.22 -1.72
C GLU A 56 27.72 -2.71 -1.70
N LEU A 57 27.29 -3.42 -2.71
CA LEU A 57 27.47 -4.87 -2.88
C LEU A 57 28.02 -5.14 -4.29
N PRO A 58 29.30 -4.86 -4.57
CA PRO A 58 29.86 -4.93 -5.93
C PRO A 58 29.77 -6.29 -6.59
N GLY A 59 29.73 -7.38 -5.80
CA GLY A 59 29.60 -8.75 -6.30
C GLY A 59 28.17 -9.24 -6.51
N LEU A 60 27.16 -8.40 -6.23
CA LEU A 60 25.75 -8.78 -6.32
C LEU A 60 25.07 -8.07 -7.51
N LEU A 61 24.39 -8.82 -8.38
CA LEU A 61 23.47 -8.27 -9.40
C LEU A 61 24.06 -7.07 -10.21
N LEU A 62 25.24 -7.21 -10.77
CA LEU A 62 25.93 -6.16 -11.54
C LEU A 62 26.43 -4.96 -10.71
N GLY A 63 26.53 -5.10 -9.40
CA GLY A 63 26.92 -4.05 -8.47
C GLY A 63 25.69 -3.48 -7.73
N GLY A 64 25.17 -4.24 -6.76
CA GLY A 64 23.99 -3.82 -5.99
C GLY A 64 24.28 -2.62 -5.10
N LEU A 65 23.39 -1.65 -5.09
CA LEU A 65 23.38 -0.52 -4.18
C LEU A 65 22.05 -0.47 -3.43
N TRP A 66 22.10 -0.65 -2.10
CA TRP A 66 20.93 -0.58 -1.24
C TRP A 66 21.05 0.57 -0.26
N GLY A 67 19.97 1.30 -0.04
CA GLY A 67 20.05 2.44 0.87
C GLY A 67 18.71 3.10 1.12
N LEU A 68 18.74 4.16 1.91
CA LEU A 68 17.58 4.93 2.32
C LEU A 68 17.75 6.39 1.92
N ASP A 69 16.76 6.91 1.24
CA ASP A 69 16.42 8.32 1.15
C ASP A 69 15.15 8.60 1.98
N GLU A 70 14.72 9.83 2.04
CA GLU A 70 13.53 10.23 2.80
C GLU A 70 12.26 9.45 2.37
N LEU A 71 12.09 9.25 1.08
CA LEU A 71 10.94 8.52 0.54
C LEU A 71 11.00 7.03 0.90
N ARG A 72 12.16 6.39 0.63
CA ARG A 72 12.38 4.97 0.93
C ARG A 72 12.29 4.67 2.42
N GLN A 73 12.69 5.59 3.28
CA GLN A 73 12.58 5.43 4.73
C GLN A 73 11.12 5.24 5.16
N VAL A 74 10.20 6.08 4.66
CA VAL A 74 8.77 5.96 4.97
C VAL A 74 8.18 4.64 4.46
N PHE A 75 8.53 4.26 3.22
CA PHE A 75 8.08 2.98 2.64
C PHE A 75 8.64 1.77 3.39
N LEU A 76 9.89 1.85 3.87
CA LEU A 76 10.51 0.78 4.65
C LEU A 76 9.84 0.61 6.01
N VAL A 77 9.59 1.71 6.72
CA VAL A 77 8.88 1.70 8.02
C VAL A 77 7.47 1.13 7.85
N LEU A 78 6.72 1.57 6.84
CA LEU A 78 5.41 1.00 6.54
C LEU A 78 5.49 -0.50 6.29
N THR A 79 6.36 -0.90 5.37
CA THR A 79 6.50 -2.29 4.94
C THR A 79 6.87 -3.16 6.13
N ALA A 80 7.95 -2.81 6.84
CA ALA A 80 8.43 -3.60 7.96
C ALA A 80 7.40 -3.68 9.12
N THR A 81 6.75 -2.55 9.48
CA THR A 81 5.71 -2.53 10.51
C THR A 81 4.53 -3.43 10.12
N LEU A 82 4.06 -3.32 8.88
CA LEU A 82 2.90 -4.10 8.46
C LEU A 82 3.20 -5.60 8.40
N TRP A 83 4.39 -5.99 7.90
CA TRP A 83 4.82 -7.39 7.89
C TRP A 83 5.02 -7.94 9.31
N LEU A 84 5.50 -7.11 10.26
CA LEU A 84 5.63 -7.47 11.67
C LEU A 84 4.25 -7.76 12.28
N VAL A 85 3.32 -6.81 12.21
CA VAL A 85 1.99 -6.98 12.86
C VAL A 85 1.16 -8.09 12.20
N ALA A 86 1.26 -8.24 10.87
CA ALA A 86 0.64 -9.35 10.16
C ALA A 86 1.32 -10.68 10.47
N GLY A 87 2.63 -10.69 10.72
CA GLY A 87 3.39 -11.85 11.20
C GLY A 87 2.95 -12.28 12.60
N VAL A 88 2.80 -11.33 13.54
CA VAL A 88 2.23 -11.60 14.87
C VAL A 88 0.83 -12.20 14.76
N PHE A 89 -0.03 -11.61 13.92
CA PHE A 89 -1.37 -12.14 13.68
C PHE A 89 -1.33 -13.55 13.10
N ALA A 90 -0.41 -13.82 12.16
CA ALA A 90 -0.25 -15.11 11.49
C ALA A 90 0.08 -16.23 12.46
N VAL A 91 0.82 -15.95 13.53
CA VAL A 91 1.13 -16.94 14.59
C VAL A 91 -0.14 -17.56 15.18
N GLY A 92 -1.16 -16.75 15.43
CA GLY A 92 -2.44 -17.23 15.97
C GLY A 92 -3.43 -17.70 14.89
N TYR A 93 -3.31 -17.20 13.67
CA TYR A 93 -4.24 -17.47 12.58
C TYR A 93 -3.96 -18.78 11.84
N LEU A 94 -2.66 -19.11 11.61
CA LEU A 94 -2.26 -20.23 10.79
C LEU A 94 -2.54 -21.57 11.46
N LYS A 95 -3.20 -22.45 10.73
CA LYS A 95 -3.34 -23.87 11.09
C LYS A 95 -2.11 -24.64 10.65
N VAL A 96 -1.92 -25.84 11.18
CA VAL A 96 -0.76 -26.71 10.87
C VAL A 96 -0.74 -27.13 9.40
N HIS A 97 -1.91 -27.23 8.77
CA HIS A 97 -2.04 -27.63 7.38
C HIS A 97 -1.43 -26.58 6.44
N TYR A 98 -0.51 -27.00 5.59
CA TYR A 98 0.27 -26.16 4.66
C TYR A 98 1.13 -25.06 5.30
N LEU A 99 1.41 -25.14 6.62
CA LEU A 99 2.19 -24.14 7.35
C LEU A 99 3.55 -23.86 6.68
N ARG A 100 4.30 -24.92 6.33
CA ARG A 100 5.60 -24.82 5.64
C ARG A 100 5.49 -24.00 4.36
N ARG A 101 4.50 -24.29 3.52
CA ARG A 101 4.26 -23.58 2.26
C ARG A 101 4.01 -22.09 2.50
N PHE A 102 3.17 -21.77 3.49
CA PHE A 102 2.91 -20.37 3.85
C PHE A 102 4.20 -19.65 4.27
N CYS A 103 4.96 -20.22 5.22
CA CYS A 103 6.18 -19.61 5.75
C CYS A 103 7.23 -19.37 4.66
N VAL A 104 7.42 -20.32 3.73
CA VAL A 104 8.35 -20.15 2.61
C VAL A 104 7.96 -18.99 1.71
N PHE A 105 6.71 -18.94 1.22
CA PHE A 105 6.27 -17.86 0.38
C PHE A 105 6.18 -16.52 1.13
N TRP A 106 5.88 -16.54 2.42
CA TRP A 106 5.93 -15.37 3.28
C TRP A 106 7.34 -14.77 3.33
N ALA A 107 8.35 -15.57 3.64
CA ALA A 107 9.74 -15.12 3.75
C ALA A 107 10.29 -14.58 2.42
N LEU A 108 10.03 -15.28 1.31
CA LEU A 108 10.44 -14.84 -0.03
C LEU A 108 9.75 -13.53 -0.45
N THR A 109 8.44 -13.43 -0.20
CA THR A 109 7.67 -12.21 -0.53
C THR A 109 8.14 -11.03 0.34
N LEU A 110 8.42 -11.26 1.63
CA LEU A 110 8.96 -10.25 2.54
C LEU A 110 10.34 -9.77 2.06
N ALA A 111 11.27 -10.69 1.76
CA ALA A 111 12.60 -10.33 1.26
C ALA A 111 12.50 -9.49 -0.02
N GLY A 112 11.66 -9.91 -0.98
CA GLY A 112 11.40 -9.13 -2.19
C GLY A 112 10.80 -7.75 -1.89
N ASN A 113 9.82 -7.64 -0.97
CA ASN A 113 9.17 -6.37 -0.65
C ASN A 113 10.13 -5.40 0.08
N LEU A 114 10.96 -5.87 1.01
CA LEU A 114 11.96 -5.06 1.69
C LEU A 114 13.10 -4.66 0.75
N GLY A 115 13.58 -5.62 -0.06
CA GLY A 115 14.70 -5.40 -0.99
C GLY A 115 14.36 -4.35 -2.05
N LEU A 116 13.17 -4.40 -2.66
CA LEU A 116 12.79 -3.38 -3.65
C LEU A 116 12.68 -1.98 -3.05
N VAL A 117 12.27 -1.86 -1.78
CA VAL A 117 12.18 -0.54 -1.11
C VAL A 117 13.57 0.04 -0.88
N MET A 118 14.56 -0.80 -0.52
CA MET A 118 15.94 -0.36 -0.26
C MET A 118 16.80 -0.25 -1.52
N ALA A 119 16.40 -0.86 -2.65
CA ALA A 119 17.18 -0.84 -3.87
C ALA A 119 17.33 0.56 -4.45
N GLN A 120 18.57 0.94 -4.79
CA GLN A 120 18.93 2.20 -5.46
C GLN A 120 19.47 1.98 -6.87
N ASP A 121 19.65 0.71 -7.27
CA ASP A 121 20.02 0.31 -8.62
C ASP A 121 18.88 -0.50 -9.29
N ILE A 122 18.86 -0.46 -10.63
CA ILE A 122 17.82 -1.08 -11.44
C ILE A 122 17.79 -2.60 -11.28
N ALA A 123 18.98 -3.25 -11.24
CA ALA A 123 19.08 -4.70 -11.21
C ALA A 123 18.54 -5.25 -9.88
N SER A 124 18.93 -4.65 -8.75
CA SER A 124 18.37 -4.98 -7.43
C SER A 124 16.88 -4.69 -7.35
N PHE A 125 16.44 -3.50 -7.79
CA PHE A 125 15.04 -3.08 -7.74
C PHE A 125 14.14 -4.06 -8.50
N TYR A 126 14.49 -4.36 -9.77
CA TYR A 126 13.70 -5.28 -10.59
C TYR A 126 13.73 -6.71 -10.05
N SER A 127 14.89 -7.20 -9.62
CA SER A 127 15.01 -8.56 -9.07
C SER A 127 14.17 -8.76 -7.83
N PHE A 128 14.19 -7.81 -6.89
CA PHE A 128 13.37 -7.86 -5.68
C PHE A 128 11.87 -7.63 -5.98
N PHE A 129 11.55 -6.78 -6.96
CA PHE A 129 10.18 -6.59 -7.41
C PHE A 129 9.60 -7.89 -7.99
N ALA A 130 10.35 -8.58 -8.85
CA ALA A 130 9.98 -9.87 -9.40
C ALA A 130 9.87 -10.95 -8.30
N LEU A 131 10.86 -11.03 -7.39
CA LEU A 131 10.82 -11.96 -6.25
C LEU A 131 9.55 -11.76 -5.42
N MET A 132 9.21 -10.51 -5.03
CA MET A 132 8.00 -10.19 -4.30
C MET A 132 6.75 -10.63 -5.06
N THR A 133 6.72 -10.37 -6.36
CA THR A 133 5.55 -10.65 -7.20
C THR A 133 5.33 -12.15 -7.38
N PHE A 134 6.36 -12.88 -7.77
CA PHE A 134 6.22 -14.33 -8.02
C PHE A 134 6.06 -15.14 -6.72
N ALA A 135 6.74 -14.76 -5.64
CA ALA A 135 6.52 -15.38 -4.34
C ALA A 135 5.11 -15.06 -3.80
N GLY A 136 4.60 -13.85 -4.02
CA GLY A 136 3.25 -13.45 -3.65
C GLY A 136 2.15 -14.31 -4.28
N TYR A 137 2.38 -14.88 -5.48
CA TYR A 137 1.50 -15.88 -6.08
C TYR A 137 1.26 -17.06 -5.13
N GLY A 138 2.32 -17.57 -4.50
CA GLY A 138 2.21 -18.69 -3.56
C GLY A 138 1.34 -18.39 -2.33
N LEU A 139 1.27 -17.12 -1.90
CA LEU A 139 0.35 -16.67 -0.84
C LEU A 139 -1.09 -16.60 -1.34
N VAL A 140 -1.32 -16.18 -2.60
CA VAL A 140 -2.66 -16.13 -3.20
C VAL A 140 -3.27 -17.52 -3.36
N VAL A 141 -2.50 -18.48 -3.88
CA VAL A 141 -2.99 -19.86 -4.13
C VAL A 141 -2.87 -20.78 -2.92
N HIS A 142 -2.58 -20.23 -1.73
CA HIS A 142 -2.25 -21.00 -0.53
C HIS A 142 -3.30 -22.05 -0.19
N GLU A 143 -4.58 -21.73 -0.22
CA GLU A 143 -5.68 -22.62 0.15
C GLU A 143 -5.93 -23.75 -0.88
N GLY A 144 -5.35 -23.66 -2.08
CA GLY A 144 -5.45 -24.69 -3.12
C GLY A 144 -6.85 -24.93 -3.69
N THR A 145 -7.83 -24.10 -3.37
CA THR A 145 -9.20 -24.21 -3.88
C THR A 145 -9.26 -23.85 -5.37
N GLY A 146 -10.32 -24.30 -6.06
CA GLY A 146 -10.54 -23.92 -7.47
C GLY A 146 -10.61 -22.41 -7.68
N GLU A 147 -11.22 -21.67 -6.74
CA GLU A 147 -11.29 -20.21 -6.74
C GLU A 147 -9.89 -19.59 -6.54
N ALA A 148 -9.08 -20.12 -5.61
CA ALA A 148 -7.71 -19.67 -5.39
C ALA A 148 -6.81 -19.92 -6.60
N ASN A 149 -6.94 -21.08 -7.24
CA ASN A 149 -6.19 -21.41 -8.46
C ASN A 149 -6.58 -20.53 -9.64
N HIS A 150 -7.88 -20.18 -9.79
CA HIS A 150 -8.34 -19.22 -10.79
C HIS A 150 -7.76 -17.82 -10.53
N ALA A 151 -7.90 -17.33 -9.31
CA ALA A 151 -7.34 -16.03 -8.90
C ALA A 151 -5.82 -15.97 -9.11
N GLY A 152 -5.11 -17.05 -8.78
CA GLY A 152 -3.67 -17.18 -9.00
C GLY A 152 -3.28 -17.11 -10.48
N ARG A 153 -4.03 -17.77 -11.37
CA ARG A 153 -3.75 -17.68 -12.82
C ARG A 153 -3.92 -16.25 -13.33
N VAL A 154 -4.98 -15.56 -12.93
CA VAL A 154 -5.19 -14.16 -13.33
C VAL A 154 -4.10 -13.26 -12.72
N TYR A 155 -3.75 -13.46 -11.45
CA TYR A 155 -2.64 -12.76 -10.80
C TYR A 155 -1.33 -12.94 -11.58
N LEU A 156 -0.97 -14.18 -11.91
CA LEU A 156 0.28 -14.50 -12.59
C LEU A 156 0.32 -13.94 -14.02
N ALA A 157 -0.77 -14.08 -14.78
CA ALA A 157 -0.86 -13.52 -16.14
C ALA A 157 -0.68 -12.00 -16.14
N MET A 158 -1.38 -11.30 -15.24
CA MET A 158 -1.24 -9.84 -15.09
C MET A 158 0.17 -9.46 -14.62
N ALA A 159 0.74 -10.24 -13.69
CA ALA A 159 2.09 -10.03 -13.17
C ALA A 159 3.13 -10.13 -14.29
N VAL A 160 3.11 -11.20 -15.12
CA VAL A 160 4.06 -11.38 -16.22
C VAL A 160 3.99 -10.22 -17.21
N VAL A 161 2.77 -9.82 -17.62
CA VAL A 161 2.60 -8.66 -18.52
C VAL A 161 3.16 -7.38 -17.90
N GLY A 162 2.86 -7.13 -16.63
CA GLY A 162 3.39 -5.97 -15.91
C GLY A 162 4.92 -5.98 -15.79
N GLU A 163 5.50 -7.13 -15.40
CA GLU A 163 6.96 -7.30 -15.26
C GLU A 163 7.70 -7.10 -16.59
N MET A 164 7.14 -7.61 -17.70
CA MET A 164 7.72 -7.39 -19.03
C MET A 164 7.72 -5.91 -19.43
N ALA A 165 6.63 -5.19 -19.13
CA ALA A 165 6.55 -3.76 -19.37
C ALA A 165 7.54 -2.96 -18.50
N ILE A 166 7.63 -3.30 -17.19
CA ILE A 166 8.59 -2.68 -16.26
C ILE A 166 10.02 -2.91 -16.76
N LEU A 167 10.39 -4.15 -17.06
CA LEU A 167 11.74 -4.48 -17.52
C LEU A 167 12.10 -3.71 -18.80
N SER A 168 11.20 -3.72 -19.78
CA SER A 168 11.41 -3.00 -21.04
C SER A 168 11.59 -1.50 -20.82
N GLY A 169 10.73 -0.89 -19.99
CA GLY A 169 10.83 0.53 -19.66
C GLY A 169 12.11 0.88 -18.91
N LEU A 170 12.52 0.06 -17.91
CA LEU A 170 13.76 0.25 -17.16
C LEU A 170 15.00 0.10 -18.04
N LEU A 171 15.04 -0.90 -18.93
CA LEU A 171 16.19 -1.08 -19.84
C LEU A 171 16.32 0.08 -20.82
N MET A 172 15.21 0.57 -21.38
CA MET A 172 15.24 1.75 -22.25
C MET A 172 15.69 3.00 -21.50
N ALA A 173 15.21 3.21 -20.26
CA ALA A 173 15.62 4.33 -19.42
C ALA A 173 17.11 4.22 -19.03
N ALA A 174 17.58 3.02 -18.65
CA ALA A 174 18.99 2.77 -18.33
C ALA A 174 19.92 3.02 -19.53
N GLN A 175 19.50 2.59 -20.73
CA GLN A 175 20.26 2.86 -21.97
C GLN A 175 20.39 4.37 -22.21
N GLN A 176 19.33 5.12 -21.99
CA GLN A 176 19.35 6.58 -22.13
C GLN A 176 20.24 7.25 -21.05
N ALA A 177 20.16 6.75 -19.80
CA ALA A 177 20.97 7.26 -18.70
C ALA A 177 22.46 6.92 -18.80
N GLY A 178 22.83 5.85 -19.51
CA GLY A 178 24.17 5.29 -19.49
C GLY A 178 24.58 4.78 -18.10
N SER A 179 23.63 4.54 -17.20
CA SER A 179 23.80 4.20 -15.80
C SER A 179 22.78 3.14 -15.36
N GLY A 180 23.15 2.34 -14.34
CA GLY A 180 22.26 1.41 -13.67
C GLY A 180 21.59 1.97 -12.41
N LEU A 181 21.82 3.25 -12.05
CA LEU A 181 21.28 3.86 -10.85
C LEU A 181 19.85 4.39 -11.09
N LEU A 182 18.96 4.16 -10.14
CA LEU A 182 17.58 4.67 -10.21
C LEU A 182 17.54 6.21 -10.14
N ALA A 183 18.49 6.82 -9.45
CA ALA A 183 18.56 8.28 -9.32
C ALA A 183 18.77 9.00 -10.66
N ASP A 184 19.40 8.35 -11.64
CA ASP A 184 19.68 8.94 -12.95
C ASP A 184 18.52 8.84 -13.93
N LEU A 185 17.49 7.99 -13.61
CA LEU A 185 16.40 7.71 -14.55
C LEU A 185 15.48 8.89 -14.80
N PRO A 186 15.05 9.69 -13.80
CA PRO A 186 14.13 10.80 -14.04
C PRO A 186 14.66 11.80 -15.09
N ALA A 187 15.90 12.26 -14.97
CA ALA A 187 16.53 13.16 -15.91
C ALA A 187 16.71 12.51 -17.29
N ALA A 188 17.18 11.26 -17.33
CA ALA A 188 17.34 10.52 -18.58
C ALA A 188 16.00 10.31 -19.33
N VAL A 189 14.93 9.99 -18.61
CA VAL A 189 13.59 9.86 -19.20
C VAL A 189 13.06 11.20 -19.71
N ALA A 190 13.35 12.32 -18.99
CA ALA A 190 12.97 13.66 -19.43
C ALA A 190 13.56 14.03 -20.79
N GLU A 191 14.80 13.63 -21.05
CA GLU A 191 15.55 13.96 -22.28
C GLU A 191 15.39 12.92 -23.42
N ALA A 192 14.76 11.75 -23.13
CA ALA A 192 14.70 10.65 -24.07
C ALA A 192 13.83 10.96 -25.31
N ASP A 193 14.33 10.67 -26.51
CA ASP A 193 13.57 10.77 -27.78
C ASP A 193 12.27 9.95 -27.75
N ARG A 194 12.32 8.76 -27.10
CA ARG A 194 11.18 7.86 -26.96
C ARG A 194 10.54 7.96 -25.56
N ARG A 195 10.57 9.15 -24.93
CA ARG A 195 10.02 9.41 -23.61
C ARG A 195 8.61 8.87 -23.43
N TRP A 196 7.73 9.10 -24.39
CA TRP A 196 6.34 8.64 -24.30
C TRP A 196 6.23 7.12 -24.16
N LEU A 197 7.08 6.35 -24.88
CA LEU A 197 7.07 4.87 -24.81
C LEU A 197 7.62 4.39 -23.47
N ILE A 198 8.72 4.96 -23.01
CA ILE A 198 9.32 4.63 -21.71
C ILE A 198 8.29 4.89 -20.60
N MET A 199 7.68 6.07 -20.59
CA MET A 199 6.65 6.43 -19.60
C MET A 199 5.44 5.51 -19.68
N PHE A 200 4.94 5.20 -20.89
CA PHE A 200 3.82 4.28 -21.06
C PHE A 200 4.12 2.90 -20.48
N LEU A 201 5.30 2.34 -20.77
CA LEU A 201 5.72 1.04 -20.26
C LEU A 201 5.85 1.02 -18.75
N LEU A 202 6.48 2.04 -18.15
CA LEU A 202 6.63 2.16 -16.70
C LEU A 202 5.29 2.41 -16.01
N LEU A 203 4.44 3.31 -16.56
CA LEU A 203 3.12 3.59 -16.02
C LEU A 203 2.21 2.36 -16.08
N ALA A 204 2.16 1.67 -17.20
CA ALA A 204 1.36 0.46 -17.36
C ALA A 204 1.90 -0.70 -16.50
N GLY A 205 3.20 -0.94 -16.54
CA GLY A 205 3.82 -2.04 -15.80
C GLY A 205 3.65 -1.91 -14.29
N PHE A 206 4.07 -0.80 -13.71
CA PHE A 206 3.84 -0.52 -12.28
C PHE A 206 2.35 -0.34 -11.97
N GLY A 207 1.56 0.12 -12.95
CA GLY A 207 0.11 0.26 -12.86
C GLY A 207 -0.63 -1.05 -12.63
N VAL A 208 -0.13 -2.17 -13.16
CA VAL A 208 -0.64 -3.51 -12.83
C VAL A 208 -0.54 -3.74 -11.33
N LYS A 209 0.62 -3.47 -10.73
CA LYS A 209 0.85 -3.64 -9.30
C LYS A 209 0.05 -2.64 -8.46
N ALA A 210 0.00 -1.38 -8.88
CA ALA A 210 -0.75 -0.31 -8.23
C ALA A 210 -2.28 -0.48 -8.35
N GLY A 211 -2.76 -1.31 -9.27
CA GLY A 211 -4.19 -1.56 -9.48
C GLY A 211 -4.90 -0.44 -10.24
N LEU A 212 -4.26 0.11 -11.27
CA LEU A 212 -4.89 1.08 -12.18
C LEU A 212 -6.17 0.52 -12.83
N PRO A 213 -7.13 1.36 -13.20
CA PRO A 213 -8.27 0.95 -14.03
C PRO A 213 -7.82 0.11 -15.22
N LEU A 214 -8.57 -0.93 -15.56
CA LEU A 214 -8.27 -1.96 -16.55
C LEU A 214 -7.10 -2.90 -16.18
N LEU A 215 -6.21 -2.54 -15.28
CA LEU A 215 -5.08 -3.37 -14.83
C LEU A 215 -5.29 -3.95 -13.41
N HIS A 216 -6.43 -3.69 -12.78
CA HIS A 216 -6.72 -4.02 -11.39
C HIS A 216 -7.41 -5.39 -11.18
N PHE A 217 -7.77 -6.12 -12.23
CA PHE A 217 -8.65 -7.31 -12.15
C PHE A 217 -8.15 -8.40 -11.21
N TRP A 218 -6.84 -8.54 -11.05
CA TRP A 218 -6.24 -9.52 -10.16
C TRP A 218 -6.52 -9.24 -8.67
N LEU A 219 -6.68 -7.96 -8.29
CA LEU A 219 -6.75 -7.54 -6.90
C LEU A 219 -8.04 -8.03 -6.20
N PRO A 220 -9.26 -7.79 -6.74
CA PRO A 220 -10.50 -8.28 -6.13
C PRO A 220 -10.67 -9.80 -6.21
N LEU A 221 -9.91 -10.49 -7.08
CA LEU A 221 -9.88 -11.95 -7.14
C LEU A 221 -8.92 -12.56 -6.11
N ALA A 222 -7.74 -11.95 -5.92
CA ALA A 222 -6.70 -12.46 -5.03
C ALA A 222 -7.08 -12.32 -3.54
N HIS A 223 -7.65 -11.18 -3.12
CA HIS A 223 -7.90 -10.91 -1.71
C HIS A 223 -8.89 -11.84 -1.02
N PRO A 224 -10.03 -12.24 -1.62
CA PRO A 224 -10.97 -13.16 -0.98
C PRO A 224 -10.38 -14.52 -0.65
N VAL A 225 -9.45 -14.99 -1.48
CA VAL A 225 -8.90 -16.37 -1.42
C VAL A 225 -7.56 -16.45 -0.66
N ALA A 226 -6.81 -15.35 -0.59
CA ALA A 226 -5.56 -15.31 0.15
C ALA A 226 -5.82 -15.40 1.67
N PRO A 227 -4.93 -16.06 2.45
CA PRO A 227 -4.97 -16.00 3.92
C PRO A 227 -5.03 -14.56 4.42
N THR A 228 -5.74 -14.34 5.53
CA THR A 228 -5.98 -12.96 6.02
C THR A 228 -4.70 -12.15 6.27
N PRO A 229 -3.63 -12.69 6.93
CA PRO A 229 -2.38 -11.95 7.07
C PRO A 229 -1.71 -11.65 5.71
N ALA A 230 -1.81 -12.55 4.73
CA ALA A 230 -1.32 -12.30 3.38
C ALA A 230 -2.11 -11.17 2.68
N SER A 231 -3.45 -11.15 2.83
CA SER A 231 -4.28 -10.06 2.30
C SER A 231 -3.92 -8.71 2.90
N ALA A 232 -3.56 -8.66 4.19
CA ALA A 232 -3.16 -7.42 4.86
C ALA A 232 -1.88 -6.82 4.24
N VAL A 233 -0.82 -7.62 4.07
CA VAL A 233 0.45 -7.15 3.48
C VAL A 233 0.32 -6.88 1.98
N LEU A 234 -0.48 -7.67 1.26
CA LEU A 234 -0.75 -7.50 -0.17
C LEU A 234 -1.40 -6.14 -0.46
N SER A 235 -2.39 -5.74 0.35
CA SER A 235 -3.06 -4.45 0.22
C SER A 235 -2.29 -3.29 0.85
N GLY A 236 -1.71 -3.51 2.02
CA GLY A 236 -1.09 -2.44 2.79
C GLY A 236 0.33 -2.08 2.34
N ALA A 237 1.15 -3.04 1.88
CA ALA A 237 2.54 -2.83 1.49
C ALA A 237 2.78 -3.12 0.00
N MET A 238 2.44 -4.32 -0.49
CA MET A 238 2.88 -4.77 -1.82
C MET A 238 2.34 -3.94 -2.99
N ILE A 239 1.08 -3.43 -2.92
CA ILE A 239 0.54 -2.56 -3.98
C ILE A 239 1.26 -1.21 -4.05
N LYS A 240 1.91 -0.77 -2.96
CA LYS A 240 2.69 0.48 -2.92
C LYS A 240 4.01 0.36 -3.67
N ALA A 241 4.49 -0.85 -3.94
CA ALA A 241 5.65 -1.08 -4.81
C ALA A 241 5.44 -0.50 -6.22
N GLY A 242 4.20 -0.57 -6.75
CA GLY A 242 3.87 0.08 -8.02
C GLY A 242 3.98 1.60 -7.95
N LEU A 243 3.47 2.20 -6.87
CA LEU A 243 3.63 3.64 -6.64
C LEU A 243 5.10 4.03 -6.46
N LEU A 244 5.86 3.31 -5.64
CA LEU A 244 7.29 3.55 -5.46
C LEU A 244 8.03 3.49 -6.80
N GLY A 245 7.71 2.48 -7.64
CA GLY A 245 8.28 2.37 -8.99
C GLY A 245 8.05 3.63 -9.80
N TRP A 246 6.84 4.18 -9.82
CA TRP A 246 6.57 5.45 -10.50
C TRP A 246 7.40 6.60 -9.91
N LEU A 247 7.44 6.73 -8.57
CA LEU A 247 8.10 7.85 -7.90
C LEU A 247 9.62 7.87 -8.11
N VAL A 248 10.25 6.73 -8.38
CA VAL A 248 11.70 6.64 -8.57
C VAL A 248 12.15 6.54 -10.04
N THR A 249 11.20 6.45 -11.00
CA THR A 249 11.56 6.23 -12.41
C THR A 249 11.00 7.27 -13.38
N LEU A 250 9.90 7.95 -13.02
CA LEU A 250 9.28 8.94 -13.89
C LEU A 250 9.95 10.31 -13.74
N PRO A 251 9.91 11.19 -14.76
CA PRO A 251 10.66 12.43 -14.84
C PRO A 251 10.06 13.58 -14.00
N PHE A 252 9.76 13.29 -12.73
CA PHE A 252 9.23 14.28 -11.82
C PHE A 252 10.25 15.35 -11.47
N GLY A 253 9.85 16.62 -11.52
CA GLY A 253 10.73 17.74 -11.23
C GLY A 253 11.65 18.13 -12.38
N GLU A 254 11.83 17.25 -13.38
CA GLU A 254 12.71 17.47 -14.53
C GLU A 254 12.01 18.20 -15.66
N VAL A 255 10.79 17.81 -15.99
CA VAL A 255 10.00 18.38 -17.10
C VAL A 255 8.51 18.38 -16.77
N SER A 256 7.82 19.47 -17.13
CA SER A 256 6.36 19.55 -17.00
C SER A 256 5.69 18.77 -18.15
N LEU A 257 4.76 17.86 -17.79
CA LEU A 257 4.05 16.97 -18.71
C LEU A 257 2.53 17.04 -18.49
N PRO A 258 1.87 18.15 -18.86
CA PRO A 258 0.44 18.39 -18.62
C PRO A 258 -0.48 17.33 -19.22
N ASP A 259 -0.15 16.79 -20.42
CA ASP A 259 -0.96 15.77 -21.07
C ASP A 259 -0.97 14.45 -20.29
N TRP A 260 0.20 14.02 -19.81
CA TRP A 260 0.31 12.86 -18.90
C TRP A 260 -0.37 13.14 -17.57
N GLY A 261 -0.24 14.37 -17.05
CA GLY A 261 -0.96 14.84 -15.87
C GLY A 261 -2.46 14.69 -16.01
N ASN A 262 -3.03 15.21 -17.10
CA ASN A 262 -4.46 15.09 -17.42
C ASN A 262 -4.91 13.62 -17.50
N ALA A 263 -4.17 12.80 -18.24
CA ALA A 263 -4.50 11.38 -18.40
C ALA A 263 -4.53 10.64 -17.06
N LEU A 264 -3.52 10.85 -16.19
CA LEU A 264 -3.43 10.20 -14.90
C LEU A 264 -4.46 10.73 -13.89
N VAL A 265 -4.81 12.01 -13.93
CA VAL A 265 -5.90 12.56 -13.11
C VAL A 265 -7.23 11.92 -13.49
N ILE A 266 -7.51 11.77 -14.80
CA ILE A 266 -8.74 11.10 -15.28
C ILE A 266 -8.73 9.62 -14.88
N LEU A 267 -7.65 8.90 -15.13
CA LEU A 267 -7.51 7.47 -14.73
C LEU A 267 -7.64 7.30 -13.22
N GLY A 268 -7.01 8.20 -12.45
CA GLY A 268 -7.11 8.23 -11.00
C GLY A 268 -8.54 8.45 -10.50
N ALA A 269 -9.26 9.37 -11.11
CA ALA A 269 -10.67 9.65 -10.82
C ALA A 269 -11.55 8.43 -11.15
N VAL A 270 -11.36 7.81 -12.32
CA VAL A 270 -12.06 6.58 -12.73
C VAL A 270 -11.75 5.45 -11.74
N GLY A 271 -10.48 5.28 -11.34
CA GLY A 271 -10.08 4.29 -10.33
C GLY A 271 -10.73 4.54 -8.98
N SER A 272 -10.68 5.80 -8.51
CA SER A 272 -11.22 6.18 -7.21
C SER A 272 -12.75 6.01 -7.14
N LEU A 273 -13.47 6.61 -8.05
CA LEU A 273 -14.95 6.62 -8.04
C LEU A 273 -15.53 5.29 -8.56
N GLY A 274 -14.99 4.76 -9.67
CA GLY A 274 -15.39 3.46 -10.23
C GLY A 274 -15.11 2.31 -9.28
N GLY A 275 -13.94 2.30 -8.63
CA GLY A 275 -13.60 1.35 -7.59
C GLY A 275 -14.62 1.38 -6.44
N ALA A 276 -15.06 2.57 -6.02
CA ALA A 276 -16.09 2.69 -4.99
C ALA A 276 -17.45 2.16 -5.45
N VAL A 277 -17.90 2.52 -6.66
CA VAL A 277 -19.17 2.03 -7.23
C VAL A 277 -19.18 0.50 -7.34
N LEU A 278 -18.08 -0.12 -7.76
CA LEU A 278 -17.95 -1.56 -7.83
C LEU A 278 -17.88 -2.19 -6.42
N GLY A 279 -17.16 -1.54 -5.50
CA GLY A 279 -16.95 -2.03 -4.13
C GLY A 279 -18.21 -2.07 -3.29
N VAL A 280 -19.08 -1.05 -3.37
CA VAL A 280 -20.34 -1.03 -2.61
C VAL A 280 -21.35 -2.11 -3.04
N ARG A 281 -21.16 -2.69 -4.23
CA ARG A 281 -21.98 -3.82 -4.72
C ARG A 281 -21.49 -5.19 -4.22
N GLN A 282 -20.27 -5.26 -3.66
CA GLN A 282 -19.70 -6.53 -3.23
C GLN A 282 -20.36 -7.09 -1.98
N ARG A 283 -20.30 -8.42 -1.84
CA ARG A 283 -20.91 -9.16 -0.73
C ARG A 283 -19.90 -9.83 0.22
N ARG A 284 -18.61 -9.88 -0.17
CA ARG A 284 -17.53 -10.44 0.66
C ARG A 284 -16.70 -9.30 1.25
N PRO A 285 -16.43 -9.28 2.57
CA PRO A 285 -15.69 -8.18 3.21
C PRO A 285 -14.34 -7.89 2.56
N LYS A 286 -13.52 -8.92 2.29
CA LYS A 286 -12.22 -8.77 1.64
C LYS A 286 -12.33 -8.19 0.22
N THR A 287 -13.40 -8.51 -0.53
CA THR A 287 -13.63 -7.95 -1.86
C THR A 287 -13.99 -6.46 -1.78
N VAL A 288 -14.81 -6.05 -0.81
CA VAL A 288 -15.10 -4.63 -0.54
C VAL A 288 -13.81 -3.88 -0.25
N LEU A 289 -12.95 -4.43 0.62
CA LEU A 289 -11.65 -3.83 0.96
C LEU A 289 -10.69 -3.80 -0.23
N ALA A 290 -10.70 -4.78 -1.13
CA ALA A 290 -9.91 -4.78 -2.36
C ALA A 290 -10.30 -3.61 -3.27
N TYR A 291 -11.59 -3.42 -3.54
CA TYR A 291 -12.07 -2.26 -4.30
C TYR A 291 -11.82 -0.93 -3.59
N SER A 292 -11.89 -0.92 -2.26
CA SER A 292 -11.47 0.25 -1.49
C SER A 292 -9.98 0.55 -1.65
N SER A 293 -9.11 -0.46 -1.85
CA SER A 293 -7.69 -0.24 -2.16
C SER A 293 -7.51 0.33 -3.56
N ILE A 294 -8.25 -0.17 -4.56
CA ILE A 294 -8.28 0.40 -5.92
C ILE A 294 -8.70 1.87 -5.88
N SER A 295 -9.76 2.18 -5.12
CA SER A 295 -10.25 3.56 -4.95
C SER A 295 -9.19 4.48 -4.36
N GLN A 296 -8.44 4.05 -3.34
CA GLN A 296 -7.38 4.87 -2.73
C GLN A 296 -6.14 4.98 -3.62
N MET A 297 -5.77 3.92 -4.33
CA MET A 297 -4.70 4.00 -5.34
C MET A 297 -5.07 4.93 -6.49
N GLY A 298 -6.35 5.03 -6.82
CA GLY A 298 -6.87 6.04 -7.75
C GLY A 298 -6.58 7.47 -7.28
N LEU A 299 -6.77 7.78 -5.99
CA LEU A 299 -6.40 9.09 -5.42
C LEU A 299 -4.89 9.33 -5.48
N MET A 300 -4.07 8.30 -5.22
CA MET A 300 -2.61 8.41 -5.36
C MET A 300 -2.20 8.63 -6.83
N THR A 301 -2.85 7.96 -7.77
CA THR A 301 -2.62 8.15 -9.21
C THR A 301 -2.96 9.58 -9.66
N LEU A 302 -4.03 10.16 -9.11
CA LEU A 302 -4.38 11.57 -9.35
C LEU A 302 -3.25 12.51 -8.89
N MET A 303 -2.66 12.26 -7.72
CA MET A 303 -1.52 13.05 -7.23
C MET A 303 -0.27 12.86 -8.09
N VAL A 304 -0.01 11.64 -8.56
CA VAL A 304 1.06 11.36 -9.53
C VAL A 304 0.87 12.18 -10.80
N GLY A 305 -0.37 12.28 -11.30
CA GLY A 305 -0.71 13.11 -12.44
C GLY A 305 -0.44 14.60 -12.18
N ALA A 306 -0.85 15.12 -11.03
CA ALA A 306 -0.58 16.51 -10.66
C ALA A 306 0.93 16.79 -10.53
N ALA A 307 1.70 15.85 -9.97
CA ALA A 307 3.17 15.97 -9.83
C ALA A 307 3.90 15.97 -11.19
N LEU A 308 3.41 15.22 -12.18
CA LEU A 308 3.97 15.24 -13.54
C LEU A 308 3.62 16.53 -14.29
N ALA A 309 2.49 17.14 -13.99
CA ALA A 309 2.05 18.37 -14.66
C ALA A 309 2.78 19.63 -14.18
N ASN A 310 3.41 19.61 -13.00
CA ASN A 310 4.08 20.77 -12.44
C ASN A 310 5.35 20.36 -11.69
N THR A 311 6.50 20.80 -12.19
CA THR A 311 7.84 20.48 -11.64
C THR A 311 8.06 21.04 -10.25
N GLU A 312 7.52 22.23 -9.94
CA GLU A 312 7.69 22.89 -8.65
C GLU A 312 6.98 22.12 -7.52
N TYR A 313 5.82 21.52 -7.81
CA TYR A 313 5.01 20.79 -6.82
C TYR A 313 5.35 19.31 -6.72
N ALA A 314 6.28 18.78 -7.52
CA ALA A 314 6.64 17.36 -7.50
C ALA A 314 7.18 16.94 -6.11
N GLY A 315 8.15 17.66 -5.55
CA GLY A 315 8.72 17.38 -4.24
C GLY A 315 7.69 17.44 -3.09
N PRO A 316 6.95 18.54 -2.91
CA PRO A 316 5.87 18.63 -1.93
C PRO A 316 4.82 17.52 -2.06
N LEU A 317 4.42 17.16 -3.29
CA LEU A 317 3.48 16.07 -3.52
C LEU A 317 4.06 14.70 -3.14
N PHE A 318 5.36 14.47 -3.32
CA PHE A 318 6.04 13.24 -2.87
C PHE A 318 5.96 13.08 -1.36
N ALA A 319 6.24 14.14 -0.60
CA ALA A 319 6.16 14.10 0.85
C ALA A 319 4.73 13.78 1.32
N VAL A 320 3.71 14.40 0.71
CA VAL A 320 2.31 14.14 1.05
C VAL A 320 1.87 12.74 0.60
N MET A 321 2.36 12.24 -0.55
CA MET A 321 2.11 10.87 -0.98
C MET A 321 2.73 9.85 -0.03
N ALA A 322 3.95 10.04 0.45
CA ALA A 322 4.60 9.18 1.43
C ALA A 322 3.79 9.11 2.73
N LEU A 323 3.33 10.27 3.21
CA LEU A 323 2.44 10.39 4.36
C LEU A 323 1.14 9.58 4.19
N TYR A 324 0.51 9.74 3.03
CA TYR A 324 -0.72 9.02 2.72
C TYR A 324 -0.50 7.52 2.55
N VAL A 325 0.62 7.12 1.98
CA VAL A 325 1.04 5.71 1.83
C VAL A 325 1.13 5.04 3.19
N LEU A 326 1.78 5.68 4.17
CA LEU A 326 1.91 5.16 5.54
C LEU A 326 0.53 5.00 6.19
N HIS A 327 -0.26 6.09 6.21
CA HIS A 327 -1.61 6.07 6.75
C HIS A 327 -2.47 4.97 6.13
N HIS A 328 -2.58 4.98 4.79
CA HIS A 328 -3.41 4.04 4.05
C HIS A 328 -2.94 2.59 4.25
N GLY A 329 -1.62 2.34 4.22
CA GLY A 329 -1.08 0.99 4.36
C GLY A 329 -1.42 0.35 5.71
N LEU A 330 -1.22 1.08 6.80
CA LEU A 330 -1.52 0.61 8.17
C LEU A 330 -3.02 0.44 8.40
N ALA A 331 -3.84 1.43 7.99
CA ALA A 331 -5.29 1.35 8.13
C ALA A 331 -5.87 0.17 7.34
N LYS A 332 -5.38 -0.07 6.11
CA LYS A 332 -5.78 -1.24 5.31
C LYS A 332 -5.34 -2.55 5.93
N GLY A 333 -4.10 -2.61 6.43
CA GLY A 333 -3.62 -3.79 7.14
C GLY A 333 -4.54 -4.16 8.30
N SER A 334 -4.87 -3.20 9.17
CA SER A 334 -5.80 -3.39 10.28
C SER A 334 -7.18 -3.86 9.81
N LEU A 335 -7.78 -3.22 8.78
CA LEU A 335 -9.09 -3.61 8.25
C LEU A 335 -9.09 -5.01 7.65
N PHE A 336 -8.05 -5.41 6.92
CA PHE A 336 -7.95 -6.78 6.40
C PHE A 336 -7.81 -7.80 7.53
N LEU A 337 -6.94 -7.57 8.53
CA LEU A 337 -6.80 -8.46 9.67
C LEU A 337 -8.12 -8.62 10.43
N SER A 338 -8.91 -7.56 10.57
CA SER A 338 -10.20 -7.61 11.23
C SER A 338 -11.21 -8.56 10.56
N THR A 339 -11.03 -8.89 9.27
CA THR A 339 -11.95 -9.79 8.56
C THR A 339 -11.97 -11.23 9.09
N ALA A 340 -10.95 -11.64 9.83
CA ALA A 340 -10.86 -12.96 10.45
C ALA A 340 -11.15 -12.95 11.96
N MET A 341 -11.49 -11.78 12.55
CA MET A 341 -11.79 -11.69 13.97
C MET A 341 -13.19 -12.20 14.27
N ALA A 342 -13.29 -13.22 15.15
CA ALA A 342 -14.55 -13.70 15.68
C ALA A 342 -15.12 -12.73 16.72
N LEU A 343 -16.44 -12.67 16.82
CA LEU A 343 -17.13 -11.84 17.81
C LEU A 343 -16.97 -12.44 19.21
N PRO A 344 -16.49 -11.66 20.19
CA PRO A 344 -16.38 -12.13 21.56
C PRO A 344 -17.75 -12.36 22.20
N ALA A 345 -17.78 -13.16 23.26
CA ALA A 345 -18.98 -13.31 24.07
C ALA A 345 -19.31 -11.99 24.78
N GLY A 346 -20.60 -11.66 24.81
CA GLY A 346 -21.07 -10.47 25.52
C GLY A 346 -21.12 -9.18 24.67
N ARG A 347 -22.16 -8.38 24.92
CA ARG A 347 -22.48 -7.18 24.14
C ARG A 347 -21.39 -6.11 24.21
N ALA A 348 -20.82 -5.88 25.39
CA ALA A 348 -19.77 -4.86 25.56
C ALA A 348 -18.53 -5.17 24.74
N GLY A 349 -18.05 -6.44 24.74
CA GLY A 349 -16.92 -6.87 23.93
C GLY A 349 -17.18 -6.73 22.43
N GLN A 350 -18.40 -7.05 21.97
CA GLN A 350 -18.79 -6.87 20.57
C GLN A 350 -18.80 -5.39 20.17
N TRP A 351 -19.36 -4.49 21.01
CA TRP A 351 -19.34 -3.06 20.75
C TRP A 351 -17.91 -2.51 20.66
N LEU A 352 -17.04 -2.91 21.59
CA LEU A 352 -15.62 -2.52 21.55
C LEU A 352 -14.94 -3.00 20.28
N LEU A 353 -15.14 -4.26 19.88
CA LEU A 353 -14.59 -4.80 18.64
C LEU A 353 -15.04 -3.99 17.41
N TRP A 354 -16.35 -3.69 17.30
CA TRP A 354 -16.89 -2.91 16.18
C TRP A 354 -16.36 -1.48 16.17
N LEU A 355 -16.22 -0.85 17.32
CA LEU A 355 -15.61 0.48 17.43
C LEU A 355 -14.16 0.44 16.91
N LEU A 356 -13.36 -0.52 17.36
CA LEU A 356 -11.96 -0.67 16.95
C LEU A 356 -11.82 -1.04 15.46
N ILE A 357 -12.76 -1.77 14.86
CA ILE A 357 -12.80 -2.02 13.42
C ILE A 357 -13.17 -0.76 12.64
N ALA A 358 -14.11 0.04 13.16
CA ALA A 358 -14.58 1.25 12.49
C ALA A 358 -13.51 2.37 12.47
N LEU A 359 -12.69 2.49 13.51
CA LEU A 359 -11.69 3.57 13.64
C LEU A 359 -10.73 3.69 12.46
N PRO A 360 -10.02 2.63 11.98
CA PRO A 360 -9.17 2.72 10.80
C PRO A 360 -9.97 3.05 9.53
N GLY A 361 -11.21 2.57 9.43
CA GLY A 361 -12.12 2.88 8.32
C GLY A 361 -12.53 4.36 8.30
N LEU A 362 -12.92 4.90 9.44
CA LEU A 362 -13.26 6.31 9.60
C LEU A 362 -12.03 7.20 9.37
N SER A 363 -10.85 6.76 9.81
CA SER A 363 -9.58 7.43 9.52
C SER A 363 -9.32 7.49 8.01
N LEU A 364 -9.53 6.39 7.27
CA LEU A 364 -9.44 6.40 5.81
C LEU A 364 -10.43 7.39 5.15
N ALA A 365 -11.61 7.56 5.74
CA ALA A 365 -12.59 8.54 5.26
C ALA A 365 -12.19 9.99 5.56
N GLY A 366 -11.25 10.21 6.49
CA GLY A 366 -10.77 11.53 6.89
C GLY A 366 -11.42 12.06 8.16
N LEU A 367 -11.77 11.17 9.11
CA LEU A 367 -12.29 11.59 10.43
C LEU A 367 -11.30 12.56 11.09
N PRO A 368 -11.75 13.75 11.56
CA PRO A 368 -10.88 14.69 12.26
C PRO A 368 -10.04 14.06 13.37
N PHE A 369 -8.87 14.60 13.61
CA PHE A 369 -7.88 14.15 14.59
C PHE A 369 -7.28 12.75 14.29
N THR A 370 -7.41 12.27 13.06
CA THR A 370 -6.78 11.04 12.59
C THR A 370 -5.71 11.32 11.54
N SER A 371 -4.81 10.36 11.35
CA SER A 371 -3.79 10.38 10.28
C SER A 371 -4.38 10.57 8.88
N GLY A 372 -5.60 10.05 8.65
CA GLY A 372 -6.30 10.23 7.38
C GLY A 372 -6.79 11.65 7.14
N ALA A 373 -7.27 12.33 8.18
CA ALA A 373 -7.63 13.74 8.09
C ALA A 373 -6.40 14.59 7.76
N ALA A 374 -5.30 14.36 8.49
CA ALA A 374 -4.04 15.05 8.28
C ALA A 374 -3.54 14.91 6.83
N SER A 375 -3.45 13.68 6.34
CA SER A 375 -3.00 13.40 4.96
C SER A 375 -3.92 14.06 3.92
N LYS A 376 -5.24 14.00 4.11
CA LYS A 376 -6.20 14.59 3.16
C LYS A 376 -6.18 16.12 3.18
N LEU A 377 -5.95 16.75 4.33
CA LEU A 377 -5.78 18.21 4.40
C LEU A 377 -4.51 18.65 3.68
N ALA A 378 -3.39 17.94 3.91
CA ALA A 378 -2.14 18.21 3.20
C ALA A 378 -2.30 18.05 1.67
N MET A 379 -2.99 16.98 1.22
CA MET A 379 -3.32 16.82 -0.20
C MET A 379 -4.16 17.98 -0.73
N LYS A 380 -5.22 18.36 -0.01
CA LYS A 380 -6.15 19.41 -0.42
C LYS A 380 -5.44 20.76 -0.51
N ASP A 381 -4.51 21.02 0.40
CA ASP A 381 -3.73 22.26 0.41
C ASP A 381 -2.82 22.38 -0.80
N LEU A 382 -2.11 21.31 -1.16
CA LEU A 382 -1.27 21.28 -2.36
C LEU A 382 -2.07 21.27 -3.66
N LEU A 383 -3.23 20.59 -3.69
CA LEU A 383 -4.04 20.43 -4.91
C LEU A 383 -5.03 21.59 -5.13
N LYS A 384 -4.71 22.80 -4.69
CA LYS A 384 -5.49 24.01 -4.98
C LYS A 384 -5.43 24.34 -6.48
N PRO A 385 -6.52 24.81 -7.10
CA PRO A 385 -6.57 25.10 -8.54
C PRO A 385 -5.51 26.09 -9.03
N GLY A 386 -5.14 27.06 -8.20
CA GLY A 386 -4.12 28.07 -8.55
C GLY A 386 -2.68 27.56 -8.63
N ASN A 387 -2.42 26.33 -8.15
CA ASN A 387 -1.09 25.74 -8.15
C ASN A 387 -0.75 25.02 -9.46
N PHE A 388 -1.70 24.85 -10.38
CA PHE A 388 -1.53 24.02 -11.57
C PHE A 388 -2.20 24.63 -12.81
N GLU A 389 -1.47 24.57 -13.92
CA GLU A 389 -1.91 25.07 -15.23
C GLU A 389 -2.14 23.91 -16.22
N PHE A 390 -3.07 23.00 -15.92
CA PHE A 390 -3.50 21.95 -16.84
C PHE A 390 -5.02 21.73 -16.78
N ALA A 391 -5.61 21.13 -17.81
CA ALA A 391 -7.07 21.10 -18.03
C ALA A 391 -7.86 20.51 -16.85
N MET A 392 -7.32 19.49 -16.17
CA MET A 392 -7.99 18.83 -15.04
C MET A 392 -7.75 19.54 -13.69
N ALA A 393 -6.87 20.53 -13.61
CA ALA A 393 -6.54 21.22 -12.36
C ALA A 393 -7.75 21.80 -11.62
N PRO A 394 -8.71 22.50 -12.28
CA PRO A 394 -9.89 23.06 -11.61
C PRO A 394 -10.77 22.00 -10.91
N TYR A 395 -10.70 20.75 -11.36
CA TYR A 395 -11.54 19.66 -10.84
C TYR A 395 -10.90 18.92 -9.66
N LEU A 396 -9.62 19.14 -9.36
CA LEU A 396 -8.90 18.42 -8.29
C LEU A 396 -9.61 18.49 -6.92
N PRO A 397 -10.06 19.66 -6.41
CA PRO A 397 -10.76 19.73 -5.13
C PRO A 397 -12.08 18.96 -5.11
N MET A 398 -12.81 19.00 -6.22
CA MET A 398 -14.06 18.26 -6.38
C MET A 398 -13.80 16.74 -6.36
N LEU A 399 -12.77 16.27 -7.09
CA LEU A 399 -12.40 14.86 -7.15
C LEU A 399 -11.93 14.35 -5.79
N MET A 400 -11.17 15.16 -5.04
CA MET A 400 -10.76 14.85 -3.68
C MET A 400 -11.95 14.69 -2.73
N SER A 401 -12.91 15.60 -2.80
CA SER A 401 -14.12 15.56 -1.99
C SER A 401 -15.02 14.38 -2.35
N ALA A 402 -15.23 14.13 -3.64
CA ALA A 402 -15.97 12.95 -4.13
C ALA A 402 -15.28 11.65 -3.71
N GLY A 403 -13.94 11.58 -3.75
CA GLY A 403 -13.16 10.45 -3.25
C GLY A 403 -13.34 10.21 -1.74
N ALA A 404 -13.49 11.27 -0.94
CA ALA A 404 -13.77 11.14 0.50
C ALA A 404 -15.17 10.56 0.75
N VAL A 405 -16.20 11.04 0.04
CA VAL A 405 -17.55 10.46 0.07
C VAL A 405 -17.53 8.99 -0.34
N ALA A 406 -16.86 8.69 -1.47
CA ALA A 406 -16.71 7.33 -1.99
C ALA A 406 -16.04 6.39 -0.97
N THR A 407 -15.00 6.87 -0.30
CA THR A 407 -14.31 6.12 0.77
C THR A 407 -15.25 5.78 1.91
N MET A 408 -16.03 6.75 2.37
CA MET A 408 -16.95 6.53 3.49
C MET A 408 -18.09 5.57 3.13
N LEU A 409 -18.61 5.61 1.89
CA LEU A 409 -19.59 4.63 1.40
C LEU A 409 -19.00 3.19 1.41
N LEU A 410 -17.73 3.03 1.01
CA LEU A 410 -17.03 1.74 1.08
C LEU A 410 -16.84 1.27 2.52
N VAL A 411 -16.51 2.17 3.46
CA VAL A 411 -16.39 1.85 4.89
C VAL A 411 -17.73 1.37 5.44
N TRP A 412 -18.83 2.07 5.17
CA TRP A 412 -20.17 1.62 5.57
C TRP A 412 -20.54 0.26 4.97
N ARG A 413 -20.24 0.06 3.68
CA ARG A 413 -20.47 -1.23 3.04
C ARG A 413 -19.64 -2.33 3.66
N PHE A 414 -18.37 -2.07 3.94
CA PHE A 414 -17.49 -3.03 4.61
C PHE A 414 -18.03 -3.42 5.98
N LEU A 415 -18.36 -2.47 6.84
CA LEU A 415 -18.88 -2.74 8.20
C LEU A 415 -20.18 -3.56 8.14
N TRP A 416 -21.05 -3.24 7.20
CA TRP A 416 -22.29 -3.99 7.00
C TRP A 416 -22.03 -5.46 6.61
N VAL A 417 -21.21 -5.66 5.57
CA VAL A 417 -20.95 -7.01 5.05
C VAL A 417 -20.14 -7.82 6.06
N GLN A 418 -19.20 -7.18 6.76
CA GLN A 418 -18.42 -7.81 7.83
C GLN A 418 -19.32 -8.25 9.00
N ARG A 419 -20.28 -7.41 9.39
CA ARG A 419 -21.24 -7.78 10.44
C ARG A 419 -22.09 -8.99 10.06
N ALA A 420 -22.49 -9.08 8.79
CA ALA A 420 -23.26 -10.23 8.30
C ALA A 420 -22.43 -11.52 8.20
N ALA A 421 -21.12 -11.39 7.97
CA ALA A 421 -20.20 -12.52 7.84
C ALA A 421 -19.56 -12.96 9.18
N ALA A 422 -19.65 -12.13 10.23
CA ALA A 422 -19.00 -12.38 11.51
C ALA A 422 -19.66 -13.54 12.25
N SER A 423 -18.85 -14.45 12.76
CA SER A 423 -19.26 -15.57 13.62
C SER A 423 -18.83 -15.33 15.07
N GLY A 424 -19.57 -15.86 16.03
CA GLY A 424 -19.16 -15.87 17.43
C GLY A 424 -18.00 -16.84 17.68
N GLY A 425 -17.13 -16.52 18.62
CA GLY A 425 -16.01 -17.39 18.99
C GLY A 425 -14.94 -16.66 19.80
N SER A 426 -13.87 -17.40 20.12
CA SER A 426 -12.67 -16.85 20.73
C SER A 426 -11.55 -16.77 19.69
N ASN A 427 -10.76 -15.71 19.76
CA ASN A 427 -9.57 -15.56 18.94
C ASN A 427 -8.32 -15.89 19.79
N PRO A 428 -7.30 -16.53 19.22
CA PRO A 428 -5.99 -16.65 19.87
C PRO A 428 -5.39 -15.29 20.25
N ALA A 429 -4.64 -15.23 21.34
CA ALA A 429 -4.05 -13.98 21.85
C ALA A 429 -3.19 -13.25 20.81
N PHE A 430 -2.42 -14.00 20.00
CA PHE A 430 -1.60 -13.42 18.92
C PHE A 430 -2.43 -12.73 17.82
N MET A 431 -3.65 -13.17 17.56
CA MET A 431 -4.54 -12.48 16.63
C MET A 431 -4.99 -11.13 17.20
N TYR A 432 -5.41 -11.07 18.48
CA TYR A 432 -5.73 -9.81 19.14
C TYR A 432 -4.53 -8.87 19.19
N LEU A 433 -3.35 -9.39 19.53
CA LEU A 433 -2.12 -8.59 19.60
C LEU A 433 -1.75 -8.02 18.24
N GLY A 434 -1.65 -8.85 17.20
CA GLY A 434 -1.28 -8.40 15.85
C GLY A 434 -2.27 -7.41 15.27
N TRP A 435 -3.57 -7.68 15.39
CA TRP A 435 -4.61 -6.77 14.95
C TRP A 435 -4.65 -5.48 15.78
N GLY A 436 -4.51 -5.57 17.10
CA GLY A 436 -4.46 -4.41 18.00
C GLY A 436 -3.28 -3.50 17.69
N LEU A 437 -2.09 -4.07 17.49
CA LEU A 437 -0.89 -3.32 17.07
C LEU A 437 -1.07 -2.67 15.69
N ALA A 438 -1.70 -3.35 14.73
CA ALA A 438 -2.00 -2.77 13.41
C ALA A 438 -2.98 -1.59 13.54
N THR A 439 -4.03 -1.74 14.38
CA THR A 439 -5.00 -0.67 14.65
C THR A 439 -4.34 0.52 15.34
N ALA A 440 -3.59 0.27 16.41
CA ALA A 440 -2.85 1.32 17.11
C ALA A 440 -1.83 2.02 16.20
N GLY A 441 -1.06 1.24 15.43
CA GLY A 441 -0.10 1.78 14.45
C GLY A 441 -0.76 2.69 13.43
N SER A 442 -1.95 2.35 12.93
CA SER A 442 -2.70 3.18 11.99
C SER A 442 -3.15 4.53 12.56
N LEU A 443 -3.28 4.64 13.89
CA LEU A 443 -3.73 5.86 14.57
C LEU A 443 -2.56 6.67 15.14
N VAL A 444 -1.48 6.00 15.58
CA VAL A 444 -0.41 6.61 16.39
C VAL A 444 0.87 6.82 15.61
N LEU A 445 1.31 5.85 14.78
CA LEU A 445 2.64 5.88 14.15
C LEU A 445 2.86 7.13 13.30
N PHE A 446 1.81 7.60 12.66
CA PHE A 446 1.78 8.84 11.89
C PHE A 446 2.29 10.05 12.69
N TRP A 447 1.98 10.14 13.97
CA TRP A 447 2.29 11.29 14.83
C TRP A 447 3.71 11.27 15.41
N TRP A 448 4.41 10.14 15.28
CA TRP A 448 5.71 9.91 15.92
C TRP A 448 6.88 9.88 14.95
N LEU A 449 6.63 9.77 13.65
CA LEU A 449 7.70 9.72 12.67
C LEU A 449 8.15 11.14 12.27
N PRO A 450 9.47 11.36 12.11
CA PRO A 450 9.97 12.57 11.51
C PRO A 450 9.56 12.57 10.02
N TRP A 451 8.87 13.62 9.61
CA TRP A 451 8.36 13.73 8.26
C TRP A 451 9.35 14.45 7.35
N PRO A 452 9.55 14.00 6.08
CA PRO A 452 10.30 14.78 5.11
C PRO A 452 9.61 16.13 4.88
N GLY A 453 10.30 17.20 5.20
CA GLY A 453 10.17 18.62 4.79
C GLY A 453 8.85 19.32 4.55
N ALA A 454 7.71 18.64 4.45
CA ALA A 454 6.47 19.21 3.94
C ALA A 454 5.24 19.02 4.84
N VAL A 455 5.42 18.60 6.09
CA VAL A 455 4.29 18.44 7.00
C VAL A 455 4.20 19.62 7.95
N PRO A 456 3.02 20.24 8.05
CA PRO A 456 2.82 21.43 8.84
C PRO A 456 3.16 21.21 10.32
N ASP A 457 3.69 22.23 10.91
CA ASP A 457 3.97 22.48 12.31
C ASP A 457 2.82 22.08 13.26
N LYS A 458 3.01 22.20 14.58
CA LYS A 458 1.98 22.02 15.64
C LYS A 458 0.65 22.76 15.39
N ALA A 459 0.59 23.65 14.41
CA ALA A 459 -0.63 24.25 13.85
C ALA A 459 -1.64 23.24 13.27
N TRP A 460 -1.28 21.99 13.09
CA TRP A 460 -2.13 20.93 12.55
C TRP A 460 -3.45 20.74 13.28
N LEU A 461 -3.41 20.75 14.62
CA LEU A 461 -4.63 20.62 15.42
C LEU A 461 -5.56 21.83 15.21
N ALA A 462 -4.98 23.02 15.15
CA ALA A 462 -5.74 24.25 14.87
C ALA A 462 -6.32 24.21 13.43
N THR A 463 -5.54 23.78 12.45
CA THR A 463 -6.01 23.60 11.06
C THR A 463 -7.12 22.56 10.97
N MET A 464 -7.03 21.44 11.69
CA MET A 464 -8.11 20.44 11.71
C MET A 464 -9.39 20.99 12.35
N VAL A 465 -9.30 21.83 13.36
CA VAL A 465 -10.47 22.49 13.95
C VAL A 465 -11.08 23.49 12.97
N TYR A 466 -10.25 24.32 12.33
CA TYR A 466 -10.70 25.30 11.35
C TYR A 466 -11.32 24.64 10.11
N GLU A 467 -10.70 23.57 9.59
CA GLU A 467 -11.15 22.81 8.45
C GLU A 467 -12.12 21.66 8.82
N ALA A 468 -12.60 21.60 10.05
CA ALA A 468 -13.44 20.50 10.54
C ALA A 468 -14.64 20.25 9.63
N TRP A 469 -15.30 21.31 9.14
CA TRP A 469 -16.44 21.19 8.23
C TRP A 469 -16.04 20.52 6.91
N SER A 470 -14.91 20.87 6.35
CA SER A 470 -14.41 20.29 5.08
C SER A 470 -14.11 18.79 5.18
N LEU A 471 -13.81 18.31 6.39
CA LEU A 471 -13.59 16.88 6.70
C LEU A 471 -14.89 16.16 7.05
N PHE A 472 -15.82 16.80 7.76
CA PHE A 472 -17.06 16.19 8.22
C PHE A 472 -18.13 16.03 7.14
N TRP A 473 -18.32 17.04 6.27
CA TRP A 473 -19.42 16.99 5.32
C TRP A 473 -19.39 15.78 4.37
N PRO A 474 -18.24 15.26 3.88
CA PRO A 474 -18.23 14.05 3.06
C PRO A 474 -18.68 12.82 3.84
N ILE A 475 -18.34 12.74 5.13
CA ILE A 475 -18.75 11.65 6.04
C ILE A 475 -20.26 11.70 6.25
N LEU A 476 -20.81 12.90 6.50
CA LEU A 476 -22.26 13.11 6.68
C LEU A 476 -23.04 12.80 5.42
N ALA A 477 -22.59 13.29 4.26
CA ALA A 477 -23.22 13.03 2.96
C ALA A 477 -23.26 11.52 2.65
N ALA A 478 -22.13 10.83 2.80
CA ALA A 478 -22.06 9.38 2.60
C ALA A 478 -22.95 8.61 3.57
N THR A 479 -23.03 9.05 4.83
CA THR A 479 -23.88 8.42 5.85
C THR A 479 -25.37 8.61 5.51
N ALA A 480 -25.77 9.80 5.06
CA ALA A 480 -27.13 10.05 4.60
C ALA A 480 -27.51 9.18 3.39
N ILE A 481 -26.61 9.07 2.39
CA ILE A 481 -26.80 8.20 1.22
C ILE A 481 -26.94 6.74 1.65
N ALA A 482 -26.08 6.25 2.53
CA ALA A 482 -26.16 4.88 3.04
C ALA A 482 -27.46 4.61 3.82
N ALA A 483 -27.92 5.57 4.63
CA ALA A 483 -29.17 5.46 5.38
C ALA A 483 -30.42 5.43 4.46
N LEU A 484 -30.43 6.24 3.40
CA LEU A 484 -31.51 6.23 2.40
C LEU A 484 -31.54 4.90 1.63
N ALA A 485 -30.38 4.41 1.19
CA ALA A 485 -30.28 3.11 0.53
C ALA A 485 -30.73 1.95 1.45
N TRP A 486 -30.46 2.04 2.76
CA TRP A 486 -30.93 1.07 3.73
C TRP A 486 -32.46 1.03 3.83
N ARG A 487 -33.10 2.22 3.90
CA ARG A 487 -34.58 2.30 3.99
C ARG A 487 -35.26 1.67 2.77
N SER A 488 -34.73 1.93 1.57
CA SER A 488 -35.29 1.38 0.31
C SER A 488 -35.18 -0.16 0.22
N VAL A 489 -34.15 -0.77 0.83
CA VAL A 489 -33.98 -2.23 0.88
C VAL A 489 -34.95 -2.88 1.89
N LYS A 490 -35.28 -2.21 2.99
CA LYS A 490 -36.25 -2.73 3.99
C LYS A 490 -37.72 -2.64 3.54
N GLN A 491 -37.99 -1.79 2.57
CA GLN A 491 -39.37 -1.61 2.04
C GLN A 491 -39.69 -2.54 0.84
N ARG A 492 -38.69 -3.28 0.36
CA ARG A 492 -38.84 -4.36 -0.62
C ARG A 492 -38.71 -5.73 0.06
#